data_599d9c378d5e613bfa0ea6ccd8e47239
#
_entry.id   599d9c378d5e613bfa0ea6ccd8e47239
#
_cell.length_a   1.000
_cell.length_b   1.000
_cell.length_c   1.000
_cell.angle_alpha   90.00
_cell.angle_beta   90.00
_cell.angle_gamma   90.00
#
_symmetry.space_group_name_H-M   'P 1'
#
loop_
_entity.id
_entity.type
_entity.pdbx_description
1 polymer ?
#
loop_
_entity_poly.entity_id
_entity_poly.type
_entity_poly.pdbx_seq_one_letter_code
_entity_poly.pdbx_strand_id
1 'polypeptide(L)'
;MAKTIIDDKSRIENMITNIEYCIGKINSTEYADFVDNIDVRYAISMAVQIVCESAIHITNDTKNRFKEIEWKEMQTIRNIISHEYGALNLEILYNTIKDDFPVLKAKLEMIYEKIG
;
A
#
# COMPACT_ATOMS: atom_id res chain seq x y z
N MET A 1 30.57 -8.91 5.83
CA MET A 1 29.36 -8.76 6.62
C MET A 1 28.14 -9.17 5.81
N ALA A 2 27.36 -10.03 6.37
CA ALA A 2 26.13 -10.43 5.69
C ALA A 2 25.12 -9.27 5.73
N LYS A 3 24.67 -8.87 4.58
CA LYS A 3 23.62 -7.88 4.47
C LYS A 3 22.30 -8.61 4.68
N THR A 4 21.47 -8.09 5.56
CA THR A 4 20.13 -8.64 5.72
C THR A 4 19.36 -8.36 4.45
N ILE A 5 18.98 -9.41 3.74
CA ILE A 5 18.17 -9.28 2.53
C ILE A 5 16.74 -9.62 2.91
N ILE A 6 15.86 -8.65 2.75
CA ILE A 6 14.44 -8.89 2.90
C ILE A 6 13.96 -9.47 1.58
N ASP A 7 13.45 -10.70 1.61
CA ASP A 7 13.00 -11.37 0.42
C ASP A 7 11.63 -10.86 -0.05
N ASP A 8 11.25 -11.24 -1.25
CA ASP A 8 9.98 -10.80 -1.84
C ASP A 8 8.79 -11.25 -1.02
N LYS A 9 8.84 -12.45 -0.46
CA LYS A 9 7.75 -12.97 0.35
C LYS A 9 7.51 -12.11 1.59
N SER A 10 8.58 -11.71 2.27
CA SER A 10 8.48 -10.81 3.42
C SER A 10 7.94 -9.44 3.03
N ARG A 11 8.34 -8.93 1.87
CA ARG A 11 7.82 -7.66 1.37
C ARG A 11 6.33 -7.74 1.05
N ILE A 12 5.89 -8.82 0.44
CA ILE A 12 4.46 -9.05 0.18
C ILE A 12 3.68 -9.11 1.49
N GLU A 13 4.22 -9.79 2.49
CA GLU A 13 3.60 -9.85 3.82
C GLU A 13 3.46 -8.47 4.44
N ASN A 14 4.51 -7.64 4.35
CA ASN A 14 4.45 -6.26 4.84
C ASN A 14 3.38 -5.45 4.12
N MET A 15 3.25 -5.64 2.81
CA MET A 15 2.21 -4.97 2.04
C MET A 15 0.82 -5.37 2.53
N ILE A 16 0.58 -6.66 2.68
CA ILE A 16 -0.72 -7.17 3.14
C ILE A 16 -1.07 -6.61 4.52
N THR A 17 -0.13 -6.66 5.44
CA THR A 17 -0.34 -6.17 6.82
C THR A 17 -0.74 -4.70 6.84
N ASN A 18 -0.03 -3.87 6.07
CA ASN A 18 -0.30 -2.44 6.05
C ASN A 18 -1.56 -2.08 5.26
N ILE A 19 -1.87 -2.86 4.22
CA ILE A 19 -3.13 -2.71 3.49
C ILE A 19 -4.31 -3.03 4.42
N GLU A 20 -4.22 -4.11 5.18
CA GLU A 20 -5.27 -4.48 6.15
C GLU A 20 -5.48 -3.37 7.18
N TYR A 21 -4.40 -2.78 7.67
CA TYR A 21 -4.48 -1.65 8.59
C TYR A 21 -5.25 -0.48 7.97
N CYS A 22 -4.89 -0.13 6.73
CA CYS A 22 -5.54 0.98 6.02
C CYS A 22 -7.02 0.72 5.80
N ILE A 23 -7.37 -0.48 5.35
CA ILE A 23 -8.77 -0.86 5.10
C ILE A 23 -9.58 -0.76 6.41
N GLY A 24 -9.04 -1.30 7.49
CA GLY A 24 -9.71 -1.26 8.79
C GLY A 24 -9.94 0.17 9.27
N LYS A 25 -8.94 1.03 9.13
CA LYS A 25 -9.05 2.43 9.53
C LYS A 25 -10.08 3.19 8.70
N ILE A 26 -10.05 3.01 7.39
CA ILE A 26 -10.98 3.71 6.47
C ILE A 26 -12.41 3.24 6.71
N ASN A 27 -12.62 1.94 6.93
CA ASN A 27 -13.97 1.39 7.16
C ASN A 27 -14.58 1.86 8.47
N SER A 28 -13.76 2.26 9.43
CA SER A 28 -14.22 2.75 10.73
C SER A 28 -14.19 4.27 10.86
N THR A 29 -13.93 5.00 9.78
CA THR A 29 -13.75 6.46 9.80
C THR A 29 -14.50 7.10 8.66
N GLU A 30 -15.37 8.06 8.97
CA GLU A 30 -16.02 8.86 7.94
C GLU A 30 -15.01 9.71 7.21
N TYR A 31 -15.27 10.04 5.94
CA TYR A 31 -14.35 10.84 5.14
C TYR A 31 -14.05 12.19 5.80
N ALA A 32 -15.06 12.85 6.35
CA ALA A 32 -14.87 14.13 7.03
C ALA A 32 -13.91 14.01 8.21
N ASP A 33 -14.03 12.93 8.98
CA ASP A 33 -13.14 12.69 10.11
C ASP A 33 -11.73 12.34 9.64
N PHE A 34 -11.60 11.62 8.54
CA PHE A 34 -10.30 11.34 7.94
C PHE A 34 -9.60 12.64 7.56
N VAL A 35 -10.31 13.56 6.93
CA VAL A 35 -9.73 14.85 6.52
C VAL A 35 -9.30 15.69 7.73
N ASP A 36 -10.12 15.71 8.77
CA ASP A 36 -9.91 16.58 9.92
C ASP A 36 -8.96 16.01 10.98
N ASN A 37 -8.76 14.69 11.02
CA ASN A 37 -7.95 14.06 12.05
C ASN A 37 -6.53 13.82 11.56
N ILE A 38 -5.61 14.67 12.03
CA ILE A 38 -4.21 14.61 11.62
C ILE A 38 -3.54 13.28 12.01
N ASP A 39 -3.90 12.71 13.15
CA ASP A 39 -3.31 11.45 13.60
C ASP A 39 -3.71 10.31 12.66
N VAL A 40 -4.97 10.26 12.25
CA VAL A 40 -5.47 9.26 11.32
C VAL A 40 -4.79 9.43 9.95
N ARG A 41 -4.69 10.67 9.46
CA ARG A 41 -4.03 10.95 8.17
C ARG A 41 -2.58 10.50 8.18
N TYR A 42 -1.86 10.80 9.24
CA TYR A 42 -0.44 10.44 9.34
C TYR A 42 -0.26 8.93 9.47
N ALA A 43 -1.10 8.27 10.27
CA ALA A 43 -1.04 6.82 10.42
C ALA A 43 -1.31 6.10 9.08
N ILE A 44 -2.34 6.53 8.36
CA ILE A 44 -2.69 5.96 7.06
C ILE A 44 -1.60 6.26 6.04
N SER A 45 -1.10 7.50 6.01
CA SER A 45 -0.03 7.88 5.08
C SER A 45 1.23 7.05 5.30
N MET A 46 1.60 6.81 6.55
CA MET A 46 2.75 5.97 6.87
C MET A 46 2.52 4.54 6.38
N ALA A 47 1.35 3.96 6.65
CA ALA A 47 1.05 2.60 6.23
C ALA A 47 1.06 2.46 4.70
N VAL A 48 0.46 3.42 3.99
CA VAL A 48 0.47 3.42 2.52
C VAL A 48 1.89 3.57 2.00
N GLN A 49 2.71 4.40 2.63
CA GLN A 49 4.10 4.56 2.24
C GLN A 49 4.87 3.24 2.38
N ILE A 50 4.64 2.49 3.45
CA ILE A 50 5.26 1.18 3.64
C ILE A 50 4.83 0.22 2.52
N VAL A 51 3.55 0.22 2.15
CA VAL A 51 3.06 -0.59 1.02
C VAL A 51 3.82 -0.23 -0.26
N CYS A 52 3.93 1.04 -0.56
CA CYS A 52 4.59 1.50 -1.78
C CYS A 52 6.09 1.18 -1.79
N GLU A 53 6.78 1.42 -0.68
CA GLU A 53 8.21 1.11 -0.57
C GLU A 53 8.46 -0.38 -0.72
N SER A 54 7.65 -1.22 -0.09
CA SER A 54 7.77 -2.67 -0.23
C SER A 54 7.59 -3.09 -1.68
N ALA A 55 6.57 -2.54 -2.35
CA ALA A 55 6.28 -2.85 -3.75
C ALA A 55 7.44 -2.47 -4.68
N ILE A 56 8.03 -1.29 -4.46
CA ILE A 56 9.13 -0.78 -5.29
C ILE A 56 10.34 -1.70 -5.19
N HIS A 57 10.57 -2.30 -4.04
CA HIS A 57 11.72 -3.16 -3.81
C HIS A 57 11.50 -4.65 -4.15
N ILE A 58 10.32 -5.02 -4.61
CA ILE A 58 10.09 -6.36 -5.15
C ILE A 58 10.99 -6.57 -6.36
N THR A 59 11.57 -7.76 -6.49
CA THR A 59 12.48 -8.05 -7.61
C THR A 59 11.75 -8.04 -8.95
N ASN A 60 12.50 -7.74 -10.01
CA ASN A 60 11.92 -7.75 -11.35
C ASN A 60 11.40 -9.12 -11.76
N ASP A 61 12.06 -10.19 -11.32
CA ASP A 61 11.59 -11.55 -11.60
C ASP A 61 10.17 -11.76 -11.06
N THR A 62 9.93 -11.37 -9.83
CA THR A 62 8.61 -11.48 -9.22
C THR A 62 7.60 -10.57 -9.91
N LYS A 63 7.98 -9.33 -10.21
CA LYS A 63 7.10 -8.40 -10.92
C LYS A 63 6.69 -8.95 -12.29
N ASN A 64 7.63 -9.54 -13.01
CA ASN A 64 7.36 -10.12 -14.31
C ASN A 64 6.50 -11.36 -14.22
N ARG A 65 6.63 -12.14 -13.16
CA ARG A 65 5.85 -13.33 -12.92
C ARG A 65 4.39 -13.03 -12.56
N PHE A 66 4.16 -11.90 -11.87
CA PHE A 66 2.83 -11.53 -11.35
C PHE A 66 2.39 -10.17 -11.90
N LYS A 67 2.15 -10.12 -13.21
CA LYS A 67 1.78 -8.89 -13.91
C LYS A 67 0.35 -8.42 -13.63
N GLU A 68 -0.46 -9.23 -12.96
CA GLU A 68 -1.79 -8.84 -12.52
C GLU A 68 -1.76 -7.72 -11.47
N ILE A 69 -0.60 -7.49 -10.84
CA ILE A 69 -0.39 -6.35 -9.95
C ILE A 69 0.11 -5.17 -10.77
N GLU A 70 -0.51 -4.01 -10.58
CA GLU A 70 -0.10 -2.76 -11.20
C GLU A 70 1.07 -2.16 -10.43
N TRP A 71 2.26 -2.76 -10.56
CA TRP A 71 3.43 -2.37 -9.76
C TRP A 71 3.79 -0.89 -9.91
N LYS A 72 3.59 -0.33 -11.11
CA LYS A 72 3.91 1.07 -11.38
C LYS A 72 2.97 2.05 -10.66
N GLU A 73 1.77 1.63 -10.36
CA GLU A 73 0.83 2.47 -9.63
C GLU A 73 1.29 2.78 -8.21
N MET A 74 2.08 1.90 -7.62
CA MET A 74 2.65 2.14 -6.30
C MET A 74 3.55 3.36 -6.30
N GLN A 75 4.28 3.59 -7.39
CA GLN A 75 5.08 4.79 -7.55
C GLN A 75 4.21 6.04 -7.60
N THR A 76 3.11 5.97 -8.32
CA THR A 76 2.16 7.09 -8.44
C THR A 76 1.54 7.41 -7.09
N ILE A 77 1.10 6.42 -6.35
CA ILE A 77 0.52 6.60 -5.01
C ILE A 77 1.54 7.22 -4.07
N ARG A 78 2.77 6.74 -4.11
CA ARG A 78 3.85 7.29 -3.29
C ARG A 78 4.08 8.78 -3.60
N ASN A 79 4.04 9.15 -4.88
CA ASN A 79 4.23 10.53 -5.29
C ASN A 79 3.11 11.43 -4.77
N ILE A 80 1.88 10.95 -4.79
CA ILE A 80 0.74 11.69 -4.23
C ILE A 80 0.96 11.97 -2.75
N ILE A 81 1.40 10.98 -2.00
CA ILE A 81 1.64 11.12 -0.56
C ILE A 81 2.80 12.06 -0.28
N SER A 82 3.86 11.99 -1.08
CA SER A 82 5.10 12.73 -0.82
C SER A 82 5.00 14.20 -1.19
N HIS A 83 4.17 14.57 -2.16
CA HIS A 83 4.24 15.92 -2.74
C HIS A 83 3.26 16.91 -2.16
N GLU A 84 2.04 16.53 -1.83
CA GLU A 84 1.06 17.48 -1.33
C GLU A 84 -0.06 16.80 -0.54
N TYR A 85 -0.48 17.48 0.54
CA TYR A 85 -1.65 17.08 1.30
C TYR A 85 -2.80 18.05 1.05
N GLY A 86 -3.14 18.28 -0.22
CA GLY A 86 -4.34 19.03 -0.56
C GLY A 86 -5.58 18.15 -0.45
N ALA A 87 -6.76 18.79 -0.36
CA ALA A 87 -8.03 18.07 -0.24
C ALA A 87 -8.24 17.05 -1.36
N LEU A 88 -7.82 17.38 -2.57
CA LEU A 88 -7.93 16.48 -3.73
C LEU A 88 -7.09 15.23 -3.52
N ASN A 89 -5.87 15.39 -3.02
CA ASN A 89 -4.97 14.25 -2.79
C ASN A 89 -5.50 13.35 -1.68
N LEU A 90 -6.11 13.92 -0.64
CA LEU A 90 -6.72 13.14 0.44
C LEU A 90 -7.92 12.33 -0.07
N GLU A 91 -8.71 12.91 -0.96
CA GLU A 91 -9.82 12.20 -1.56
C GLU A 91 -9.35 11.02 -2.42
N ILE A 92 -8.32 11.24 -3.23
CA ILE A 92 -7.71 10.19 -4.05
C ILE A 92 -7.18 9.08 -3.14
N LEU A 93 -6.48 9.44 -2.08
CA LEU A 93 -5.93 8.48 -1.13
C LEU A 93 -7.02 7.66 -0.45
N TYR A 94 -8.06 8.34 0.03
CA TYR A 94 -9.20 7.68 0.68
C TYR A 94 -9.87 6.68 -0.26
N ASN A 95 -10.15 7.10 -1.49
CA ASN A 95 -10.83 6.24 -2.46
C ASN A 95 -9.95 5.09 -2.93
N THR A 96 -8.64 5.30 -3.05
CA THR A 96 -7.70 4.24 -3.39
C THR A 96 -7.73 3.14 -2.33
N ILE A 97 -7.73 3.51 -1.06
CA ILE A 97 -7.78 2.54 0.04
C ILE A 97 -9.13 1.83 0.05
N LYS A 98 -10.20 2.56 -0.16
CA LYS A 98 -11.55 2.02 -0.08
C LYS A 98 -11.86 1.07 -1.23
N ASP A 99 -11.47 1.47 -2.45
CA ASP A 99 -11.88 0.77 -3.67
C ASP A 99 -10.80 -0.17 -4.22
N ASP A 100 -9.54 0.26 -4.21
CA ASP A 100 -8.47 -0.49 -4.86
C ASP A 100 -7.71 -1.43 -3.92
N PHE A 101 -7.53 -1.04 -2.67
CA PHE A 101 -6.78 -1.85 -1.71
C PHE A 101 -7.40 -3.22 -1.43
N PRO A 102 -8.73 -3.38 -1.32
CA PRO A 102 -9.29 -4.72 -1.15
C PRO A 102 -8.95 -5.67 -2.30
N VAL A 103 -8.98 -5.15 -3.53
CA VAL A 103 -8.62 -5.94 -4.72
C VAL A 103 -7.13 -6.28 -4.71
N LEU A 104 -6.30 -5.30 -4.40
CA LEU A 104 -4.85 -5.49 -4.30
C LEU A 104 -4.50 -6.52 -3.23
N LYS A 105 -5.15 -6.45 -2.08
CA LYS A 105 -4.94 -7.40 -0.98
C LYS A 105 -5.21 -8.83 -1.44
N ALA A 106 -6.34 -9.06 -2.11
CA ALA A 106 -6.69 -10.40 -2.59
C ALA A 106 -5.64 -10.94 -3.56
N LYS A 107 -5.14 -10.10 -4.47
CA LYS A 107 -4.09 -10.48 -5.41
C LYS A 107 -2.78 -10.80 -4.68
N LEU A 108 -2.41 -9.99 -3.71
CA LEU A 108 -1.19 -10.21 -2.93
C LEU A 108 -1.24 -11.49 -2.11
N GLU A 109 -2.40 -11.82 -1.56
CA GLU A 109 -2.57 -13.06 -0.83
C GLU A 109 -2.36 -14.28 -1.74
N MET A 110 -2.87 -14.22 -2.97
CA MET A 110 -2.64 -15.28 -3.94
C MET A 110 -1.16 -15.42 -4.30
N ILE A 111 -0.48 -14.29 -4.50
CA ILE A 111 0.95 -14.27 -4.80
C ILE A 111 1.75 -14.85 -3.64
N TYR A 112 1.40 -14.48 -2.43
CA TYR A 112 2.06 -14.95 -1.22
C TYR A 112 2.08 -16.47 -1.16
N GLU A 113 0.95 -17.11 -1.49
CA GLU A 113 0.86 -18.56 -1.52
C GLU A 113 1.72 -19.18 -2.61
N LYS A 114 1.88 -18.51 -3.74
CA LYS A 114 2.63 -19.05 -4.89
C LYS A 114 4.13 -18.84 -4.80
N ILE A 115 4.57 -17.84 -4.08
CA ILE A 115 5.98 -17.48 -3.97
C ILE A 115 6.78 -18.51 -3.16
N GLY A 116 6.13 -19.13 -2.20
CA GLY A 116 6.65 -20.19 -1.34
C GLY A 116 8.10 -20.52 -1.40
#